data_90f76bcea060d7cfa40f5af56c7cc574
#
_entry.id   90f76bcea060d7cfa40f5af56c7cc574
#
_cell.length_a   1.000
_cell.length_b   1.000
_cell.length_c   1.000
_cell.angle_alpha   90.00
_cell.angle_beta   90.00
_cell.angle_gamma   90.00
#
_symmetry.space_group_name_H-M   'P 1'
#
loop_
_entity.id
_entity.type
_entity.pdbx_description
1 polymer ?
#
loop_
_entity_poly.entity_id
_entity_poly.type
_entity_poly.pdbx_seq_one_letter_code
_entity_poly.pdbx_strand_id
1 'polypeptide(L)'
;MFRRLAAVILSVVLLSPGWLGMTGLTLPFAMIPLLWISASYDQTRRSWWRMFGWAALTFALWNISTVWWIWNATPVGPVAATLASTTLNMIAFMLFHTVAKKGPKTLAYTLLIAGWIATEYWYTVGEFSWPWLILGNGFSHDVWLVQWYEYTGVFGGSLWVLLCNILFF
;
A
#
# COMPACT_ATOMS: atom_id res chain seq x y z
N MET A 1 -1.53 -17.04 14.73
CA MET A 1 -0.49 -16.88 13.69
C MET A 1 -1.05 -17.15 12.32
N PHE A 2 -1.62 -18.32 12.05
CA PHE A 2 -2.15 -18.73 10.75
C PHE A 2 -3.14 -17.72 10.12
N ARG A 3 -4.16 -17.24 10.84
CA ARG A 3 -5.14 -16.25 10.33
C ARG A 3 -4.50 -14.93 9.88
N ARG A 4 -3.45 -14.48 10.56
CA ARG A 4 -2.74 -13.25 10.17
C ARG A 4 -1.87 -13.46 8.94
N LEU A 5 -1.23 -14.62 8.82
CA LEU A 5 -0.49 -14.96 7.59
C LEU A 5 -1.44 -15.07 6.39
N ALA A 6 -2.61 -15.69 6.56
CA ALA A 6 -3.63 -15.73 5.51
C ALA A 6 -4.11 -14.33 5.12
N ALA A 7 -4.27 -13.40 6.08
CA ALA A 7 -4.62 -12.02 5.80
C ALA A 7 -3.50 -11.27 5.04
N VAL A 8 -2.22 -11.49 5.38
CA VAL A 8 -1.08 -10.97 4.61
C VAL A 8 -1.13 -11.46 3.16
N ILE A 9 -1.25 -12.78 2.97
CA ILE A 9 -1.34 -13.37 1.62
C ILE A 9 -2.52 -12.79 0.85
N LEU A 10 -3.68 -12.66 1.48
CA LEU A 10 -4.86 -12.08 0.86
C LEU A 10 -4.62 -10.62 0.44
N SER A 11 -4.02 -9.78 1.31
CA SER A 11 -3.66 -8.41 0.93
C SER A 11 -2.71 -8.38 -0.28
N VAL A 12 -1.68 -9.24 -0.30
CA VAL A 12 -0.73 -9.30 -1.43
C VAL A 12 -1.43 -9.74 -2.71
N VAL A 13 -2.28 -10.76 -2.66
CA VAL A 13 -3.06 -11.25 -3.81
C VAL A 13 -4.00 -10.17 -4.35
N LEU A 14 -4.59 -9.35 -3.48
CA LEU A 14 -5.47 -8.26 -3.89
C LEU A 14 -4.71 -7.01 -4.37
N LEU A 15 -3.50 -6.76 -3.86
CA LEU A 15 -2.67 -5.62 -4.26
C LEU A 15 -1.99 -5.83 -5.63
N SER A 16 -1.58 -7.06 -5.95
CA SER A 16 -0.67 -7.31 -7.08
C SER A 16 -1.28 -7.28 -8.50
N PRO A 17 -2.56 -7.65 -8.74
CA PRO A 17 -3.09 -7.88 -10.09
C PRO A 17 -2.95 -6.70 -11.05
N GLY A 18 -3.12 -5.46 -10.57
CA GLY A 18 -3.01 -4.25 -11.40
C GLY A 18 -1.64 -4.06 -12.04
N TRP A 19 -0.56 -4.56 -11.42
CA TRP A 19 0.81 -4.50 -11.97
C TRP A 19 1.26 -5.77 -12.68
N LEU A 20 0.44 -6.82 -12.62
CA LEU A 20 0.70 -8.11 -13.30
C LEU A 20 -0.05 -8.24 -14.62
N GLY A 21 -0.54 -7.12 -15.16
CA GLY A 21 -1.27 -7.13 -16.45
C GLY A 21 -2.71 -7.65 -16.34
N MET A 22 -3.31 -7.63 -15.13
CA MET A 22 -4.67 -8.12 -14.89
C MET A 22 -5.65 -6.96 -14.68
N THR A 23 -6.06 -6.67 -13.45
CA THR A 23 -7.05 -5.63 -13.13
C THR A 23 -6.74 -4.93 -11.82
N GLY A 24 -7.06 -3.63 -11.72
CA GLY A 24 -7.03 -2.84 -10.48
C GLY A 24 -8.31 -2.97 -9.64
N LEU A 25 -9.34 -3.67 -10.10
CA LEU A 25 -10.63 -3.79 -9.39
C LEU A 25 -10.53 -4.46 -8.01
N THR A 26 -9.43 -5.12 -7.71
CA THR A 26 -9.15 -5.72 -6.39
C THR A 26 -8.60 -4.71 -5.38
N LEU A 27 -8.01 -3.60 -5.83
CA LEU A 27 -7.37 -2.60 -4.99
C LEU A 27 -8.30 -1.95 -3.95
N PRO A 28 -9.58 -1.67 -4.24
CA PRO A 28 -10.55 -1.16 -3.26
C PRO A 28 -10.71 -2.00 -2.00
N PHE A 29 -10.27 -3.25 -2.00
CA PHE A 29 -10.39 -4.21 -0.88
C PHE A 29 -9.04 -4.68 -0.35
N ALA A 30 -7.96 -4.32 -1.01
CA ALA A 30 -6.65 -4.94 -0.84
C ALA A 30 -5.99 -4.67 0.53
N MET A 31 -6.30 -3.53 1.16
CA MET A 31 -5.76 -3.19 2.48
C MET A 31 -6.65 -3.65 3.63
N ILE A 32 -7.90 -4.08 3.39
CA ILE A 32 -8.83 -4.51 4.45
C ILE A 32 -8.21 -5.60 5.34
N PRO A 33 -7.57 -6.67 4.79
CA PRO A 33 -6.98 -7.69 5.65
C PRO A 33 -5.84 -7.15 6.52
N LEU A 34 -5.04 -6.20 6.02
CA LEU A 34 -3.98 -5.57 6.78
C LEU A 34 -4.53 -4.61 7.85
N LEU A 35 -5.59 -3.87 7.57
CA LEU A 35 -6.33 -3.05 8.53
C LEU A 35 -6.91 -3.91 9.64
N TRP A 36 -7.47 -5.09 9.31
CA TRP A 36 -7.96 -6.07 10.29
C TRP A 36 -6.84 -6.57 11.21
N ILE A 37 -5.64 -6.86 10.68
CA ILE A 37 -4.50 -7.22 11.52
C ILE A 37 -4.18 -6.06 12.47
N SER A 38 -4.13 -4.81 11.95
CA SER A 38 -3.89 -3.62 12.76
C SER A 38 -4.91 -3.48 13.89
N ALA A 39 -6.20 -3.63 13.59
CA ALA A 39 -7.28 -3.54 14.58
C ALA A 39 -7.17 -4.61 15.68
N SER A 40 -6.65 -5.80 15.34
CA SER A 40 -6.53 -6.95 16.26
C SER A 40 -5.43 -6.82 17.32
N TYR A 41 -4.60 -5.79 17.26
CA TYR A 41 -3.52 -5.54 18.22
C TYR A 41 -3.92 -4.50 19.27
N ASP A 42 -3.35 -4.64 20.46
CA ASP A 42 -3.43 -3.67 21.56
C ASP A 42 -2.38 -2.53 21.42
N GLN A 43 -2.32 -1.63 22.42
CA GLN A 43 -1.41 -0.47 22.41
C GLN A 43 -0.01 -0.78 22.98
N THR A 44 0.34 -2.04 23.21
CA THR A 44 1.64 -2.37 23.76
C THR A 44 2.77 -2.18 22.74
N ARG A 45 3.97 -1.84 23.23
CA ARG A 45 5.16 -1.75 22.39
C ARG A 45 5.44 -3.06 21.64
N ARG A 46 5.14 -4.19 22.27
CA ARG A 46 5.31 -5.53 21.66
C ARG A 46 4.34 -5.72 20.49
N SER A 47 3.11 -5.30 20.62
CA SER A 47 2.11 -5.36 19.56
C SER A 47 2.46 -4.45 18.40
N TRP A 48 3.01 -3.27 18.68
CA TRP A 48 3.49 -2.35 17.65
C TRP A 48 4.57 -3.00 16.77
N TRP A 49 5.60 -3.62 17.37
CA TRP A 49 6.65 -4.31 16.62
C TRP A 49 6.14 -5.53 15.85
N ARG A 50 5.14 -6.23 16.39
CA ARG A 50 4.48 -7.33 15.66
C ARG A 50 3.71 -6.81 14.45
N MET A 51 2.99 -5.69 14.60
CA MET A 51 2.30 -5.06 13.46
C MET A 51 3.30 -4.57 12.42
N PHE A 52 4.40 -3.97 12.86
CA PHE A 52 5.50 -3.59 11.97
C PHE A 52 5.98 -4.78 11.13
N GLY A 53 6.22 -5.93 11.75
CA GLY A 53 6.62 -7.14 11.03
C GLY A 53 5.58 -7.62 9.99
N TRP A 54 4.29 -7.59 10.32
CA TRP A 54 3.23 -7.98 9.38
C TRP A 54 3.09 -6.99 8.21
N ALA A 55 3.15 -5.70 8.49
CA ALA A 55 3.09 -4.67 7.45
C ALA A 55 4.33 -4.75 6.54
N ALA A 56 5.53 -4.90 7.11
CA ALA A 56 6.77 -5.08 6.34
C ALA A 56 6.69 -6.31 5.44
N LEU A 57 6.20 -7.44 5.97
CA LEU A 57 6.03 -8.66 5.18
C LEU A 57 5.03 -8.45 4.03
N THR A 58 3.90 -7.79 4.31
CA THR A 58 2.87 -7.53 3.29
C THR A 58 3.43 -6.66 2.16
N PHE A 59 4.04 -5.52 2.49
CA PHE A 59 4.54 -4.60 1.48
C PHE A 59 5.77 -5.14 0.76
N ALA A 60 6.67 -5.87 1.45
CA ALA A 60 7.80 -6.52 0.80
C ALA A 60 7.34 -7.58 -0.21
N LEU A 61 6.39 -8.45 0.16
CA LEU A 61 5.85 -9.46 -0.75
C LEU A 61 5.11 -8.83 -1.94
N TRP A 62 4.32 -7.78 -1.70
CA TRP A 62 3.68 -7.04 -2.79
C TRP A 62 4.72 -6.43 -3.73
N ASN A 63 5.73 -5.75 -3.21
CA ASN A 63 6.81 -5.17 -4.02
C ASN A 63 7.55 -6.26 -4.81
N ILE A 64 7.98 -7.34 -4.17
CA ILE A 64 8.68 -8.44 -4.85
C ILE A 64 7.82 -9.01 -5.99
N SER A 65 6.52 -9.22 -5.77
CA SER A 65 5.63 -9.77 -6.80
C SER A 65 5.43 -8.85 -8.00
N THR A 66 5.60 -7.53 -7.83
CA THR A 66 5.30 -6.54 -8.86
C THR A 66 6.52 -5.90 -9.52
N VAL A 67 7.71 -5.97 -8.89
CA VAL A 67 8.94 -5.36 -9.42
C VAL A 67 10.03 -6.36 -9.80
N TRP A 68 9.78 -7.66 -9.72
CA TRP A 68 10.76 -8.72 -10.03
C TRP A 68 11.38 -8.59 -11.43
N TRP A 69 10.64 -8.08 -12.40
CA TRP A 69 11.07 -7.89 -13.79
C TRP A 69 12.27 -6.94 -13.95
N ILE A 70 12.52 -6.06 -12.95
CA ILE A 70 13.69 -5.16 -12.94
C ILE A 70 15.01 -5.96 -12.92
N TRP A 71 14.96 -7.21 -12.44
CA TRP A 71 16.10 -8.11 -12.48
C TRP A 71 16.72 -8.26 -13.88
N ASN A 72 15.88 -8.17 -14.92
CA ASN A 72 16.31 -8.25 -16.31
C ASN A 72 17.14 -7.02 -16.74
N ALA A 73 17.01 -5.90 -16.07
CA ALA A 73 17.76 -4.68 -16.35
C ALA A 73 19.01 -4.55 -15.45
N THR A 74 18.87 -4.86 -14.15
CA THR A 74 19.95 -4.78 -13.17
C THR A 74 19.70 -5.69 -11.97
N PRO A 75 20.66 -6.49 -11.51
CA PRO A 75 20.47 -7.38 -10.36
C PRO A 75 20.23 -6.65 -9.03
N VAL A 76 20.73 -5.42 -8.88
CA VAL A 76 20.56 -4.60 -7.66
C VAL A 76 19.23 -3.87 -7.65
N GLY A 77 18.67 -3.59 -8.83
CA GLY A 77 17.46 -2.78 -9.00
C GLY A 77 16.25 -3.29 -8.20
N PRO A 78 15.84 -4.56 -8.31
CA PRO A 78 14.68 -5.07 -7.57
C PRO A 78 14.84 -4.98 -6.06
N VAL A 79 16.06 -5.20 -5.56
CA VAL A 79 16.35 -5.10 -4.12
C VAL A 79 16.19 -3.66 -3.65
N ALA A 80 16.82 -2.71 -4.36
CA ALA A 80 16.73 -1.29 -4.03
C ALA A 80 15.29 -0.79 -4.11
N ALA A 81 14.56 -1.10 -5.20
CA ALA A 81 13.16 -0.73 -5.39
C ALA A 81 12.27 -1.32 -4.29
N THR A 82 12.42 -2.60 -3.97
CA THR A 82 11.66 -3.25 -2.90
C THR A 82 11.91 -2.61 -1.55
N LEU A 83 13.16 -2.33 -1.19
CA LEU A 83 13.50 -1.72 0.09
C LEU A 83 12.95 -0.29 0.19
N ALA A 84 13.15 0.54 -0.82
CA ALA A 84 12.67 1.91 -0.85
C ALA A 84 11.15 1.97 -0.76
N SER A 85 10.44 1.26 -1.65
CA SER A 85 8.97 1.26 -1.70
C SER A 85 8.37 0.68 -0.41
N THR A 86 8.90 -0.45 0.09
CA THR A 86 8.43 -1.03 1.36
C THR A 86 8.60 -0.02 2.50
N THR A 87 9.73 0.66 2.58
CA THR A 87 9.99 1.66 3.64
C THR A 87 8.98 2.78 3.61
N LEU A 88 8.70 3.36 2.44
CA LEU A 88 7.74 4.46 2.32
C LEU A 88 6.30 4.02 2.63
N ASN A 89 5.87 2.87 2.12
CA ASN A 89 4.56 2.30 2.45
C ASN A 89 4.43 2.02 3.97
N MET A 90 5.53 1.56 4.59
CA MET A 90 5.61 1.34 6.03
C MET A 90 5.45 2.63 6.82
N ILE A 91 6.08 3.75 6.40
CA ILE A 91 5.96 5.04 7.07
C ILE A 91 4.50 5.45 7.14
N ALA A 92 3.79 5.48 6.00
CA ALA A 92 2.38 5.86 5.93
C ALA A 92 1.49 4.93 6.79
N PHE A 93 1.67 3.61 6.67
CA PHE A 93 0.84 2.65 7.38
C PHE A 93 1.11 2.62 8.89
N MET A 94 2.36 2.70 9.32
CA MET A 94 2.70 2.69 10.75
C MET A 94 2.34 4.00 11.44
N LEU A 95 2.34 5.13 10.74
CA LEU A 95 1.79 6.39 11.23
C LEU A 95 0.30 6.23 11.54
N PHE A 96 -0.47 5.70 10.58
CA PHE A 96 -1.87 5.33 10.78
C PHE A 96 -2.04 4.41 11.99
N HIS A 97 -1.33 3.27 12.03
CA HIS A 97 -1.46 2.28 13.11
C HIS A 97 -1.21 2.90 14.49
N THR A 98 -0.18 3.72 14.60
CA THR A 98 0.19 4.37 15.87
C THR A 98 -0.90 5.32 16.36
N VAL A 99 -1.46 6.13 15.46
CA VAL A 99 -2.53 7.09 15.82
C VAL A 99 -3.86 6.38 16.03
N ALA A 100 -4.20 5.38 15.23
CA ALA A 100 -5.43 4.59 15.38
C ALA A 100 -5.54 3.90 16.74
N LYS A 101 -4.41 3.69 17.42
CA LYS A 101 -4.37 3.07 18.76
C LYS A 101 -4.43 4.08 19.91
N LYS A 102 -4.10 5.35 19.68
CA LYS A 102 -3.96 6.36 20.74
C LYS A 102 -4.88 7.57 20.56
N GLY A 103 -5.37 7.78 19.36
CA GLY A 103 -6.11 8.99 19.00
C GLY A 103 -7.47 8.68 18.32
N PRO A 104 -8.15 9.71 17.86
CA PRO A 104 -9.42 9.56 17.16
C PRO A 104 -9.22 8.83 15.82
N LYS A 105 -10.14 7.93 15.50
CA LYS A 105 -10.10 7.14 14.26
C LYS A 105 -10.07 8.03 13.01
N THR A 106 -10.81 9.12 13.01
CA THR A 106 -10.83 10.09 11.91
C THR A 106 -9.41 10.60 11.60
N LEU A 107 -8.67 11.04 12.62
CA LEU A 107 -7.29 11.50 12.45
C LEU A 107 -6.40 10.39 11.90
N ALA A 108 -6.56 9.16 12.40
CA ALA A 108 -5.77 8.03 11.93
C ALA A 108 -5.99 7.76 10.44
N TYR A 109 -7.24 7.71 9.99
CA TYR A 109 -7.56 7.49 8.57
C TYR A 109 -7.13 8.68 7.69
N THR A 110 -7.27 9.91 8.17
CA THR A 110 -6.72 11.08 7.46
C THR A 110 -5.22 10.96 7.27
N LEU A 111 -4.49 10.52 8.30
CA LEU A 111 -3.04 10.30 8.22
C LEU A 111 -2.66 9.11 7.33
N LEU A 112 -3.50 8.07 7.25
CA LEU A 112 -3.29 7.00 6.27
C LEU A 112 -3.35 7.56 4.85
N ILE A 113 -4.41 8.31 4.52
CA ILE A 113 -4.60 8.87 3.18
C ILE A 113 -3.50 9.91 2.88
N ALA A 114 -3.35 10.92 3.72
CA ALA A 114 -2.41 12.01 3.49
C ALA A 114 -0.95 11.51 3.47
N GLY A 115 -0.59 10.64 4.42
CA GLY A 115 0.75 10.04 4.50
C GLY A 115 1.04 9.16 3.28
N TRP A 116 0.06 8.37 2.83
CA TRP A 116 0.24 7.53 1.65
C TRP A 116 0.44 8.37 0.39
N ILE A 117 -0.43 9.34 0.13
CA ILE A 117 -0.32 10.22 -1.03
C ILE A 117 0.98 11.05 -0.97
N ALA A 118 1.40 11.50 0.22
CA ALA A 118 2.66 12.22 0.39
C ALA A 118 3.87 11.33 0.03
N THR A 119 3.87 10.04 0.42
CA THR A 119 4.94 9.11 0.04
C THR A 119 4.92 8.80 -1.46
N GLU A 120 3.75 8.68 -2.08
CA GLU A 120 3.62 8.52 -3.53
C GLU A 120 4.09 9.77 -4.28
N TYR A 121 3.75 10.96 -3.80
CA TYR A 121 4.24 12.22 -4.38
C TYR A 121 5.76 12.31 -4.32
N TRP A 122 6.38 11.87 -3.21
CA TRP A 122 7.83 11.79 -3.09
C TRP A 122 8.48 10.97 -4.21
N TYR A 123 7.83 9.88 -4.64
CA TYR A 123 8.30 9.07 -5.77
C TYR A 123 8.32 9.81 -7.11
N THR A 124 7.56 10.87 -7.26
CA THR A 124 7.47 11.61 -8.53
C THR A 124 8.46 12.77 -8.61
N VAL A 125 8.85 13.35 -7.48
CA VAL A 125 9.68 14.58 -7.42
C VAL A 125 11.11 14.34 -6.94
N GLY A 126 11.42 13.18 -6.38
CA GLY A 126 12.76 12.83 -5.87
C GLY A 126 13.75 12.52 -6.99
N GLU A 127 15.06 12.63 -6.70
CA GLU A 127 16.12 12.25 -7.63
C GLU A 127 16.04 10.78 -8.07
N PHE A 128 15.54 9.91 -7.19
CA PHE A 128 15.22 8.51 -7.49
C PHE A 128 13.73 8.37 -7.81
N SER A 129 13.27 9.06 -8.86
CA SER A 129 11.88 8.98 -9.28
C SER A 129 11.51 7.53 -9.67
N TRP A 130 10.61 6.93 -8.89
CA TRP A 130 10.12 5.57 -9.09
C TRP A 130 8.59 5.50 -8.91
N PRO A 131 7.79 6.14 -9.79
CA PRO A 131 6.34 6.23 -9.64
C PRO A 131 5.59 4.94 -9.97
N TRP A 132 6.27 3.78 -10.10
CA TRP A 132 5.69 2.52 -10.55
C TRP A 132 4.56 2.03 -9.65
N LEU A 133 4.75 2.07 -8.34
CA LEU A 133 3.82 1.51 -7.36
C LEU A 133 2.87 2.54 -6.74
N ILE A 134 2.57 3.64 -7.41
CA ILE A 134 1.46 4.53 -7.07
C ILE A 134 0.16 3.75 -7.20
N LEU A 135 -0.68 3.70 -6.16
CA LEU A 135 -1.91 2.87 -6.15
C LEU A 135 -2.82 3.15 -7.34
N GLY A 136 -2.92 4.41 -7.76
CA GLY A 136 -3.68 4.78 -8.94
C GLY A 136 -3.19 4.14 -10.24
N ASN A 137 -1.89 3.81 -10.36
CA ASN A 137 -1.34 3.12 -11.53
C ASN A 137 -1.84 1.68 -11.68
N GLY A 138 -2.33 1.07 -10.61
CA GLY A 138 -2.88 -0.28 -10.67
C GLY A 138 -4.11 -0.44 -11.56
N PHE A 139 -4.72 0.68 -12.02
CA PHE A 139 -5.83 0.69 -12.97
C PHE A 139 -5.39 0.86 -14.44
N SER A 140 -4.12 0.69 -14.75
CA SER A 140 -3.58 0.86 -16.11
C SER A 140 -4.27 -0.03 -17.17
N HIS A 141 -4.82 -1.16 -16.77
CA HIS A 141 -5.61 -2.06 -17.63
C HIS A 141 -7.13 -1.79 -17.59
N ASP A 142 -7.58 -0.94 -16.66
CA ASP A 142 -8.99 -0.58 -16.47
C ASP A 142 -9.24 0.90 -16.85
N VAL A 143 -8.65 1.37 -17.94
CA VAL A 143 -8.69 2.79 -18.38
C VAL A 143 -10.12 3.32 -18.48
N TRP A 144 -11.07 2.47 -18.87
CA TRP A 144 -12.50 2.82 -18.95
C TRP A 144 -13.10 3.25 -17.60
N LEU A 145 -12.57 2.75 -16.49
CA LEU A 145 -13.04 3.05 -15.13
C LEU A 145 -12.46 4.37 -14.59
N VAL A 146 -11.27 4.76 -15.07
CA VAL A 146 -10.50 5.87 -14.48
C VAL A 146 -10.42 7.09 -15.40
N GLN A 147 -11.38 7.30 -16.29
CA GLN A 147 -11.44 8.47 -17.19
C GLN A 147 -11.40 9.80 -16.43
N TRP A 148 -11.86 9.84 -15.19
CA TRP A 148 -11.82 11.00 -14.31
C TRP A 148 -10.40 11.38 -13.83
N TYR A 149 -9.37 10.57 -14.13
CA TYR A 149 -7.96 10.94 -13.91
C TYR A 149 -7.56 12.17 -14.70
N GLU A 150 -8.29 12.52 -15.76
CA GLU A 150 -8.12 13.78 -16.48
C GLU A 150 -8.18 15.00 -15.54
N TYR A 151 -9.00 14.94 -14.48
CA TYR A 151 -9.19 16.03 -13.52
C TYR A 151 -8.32 15.89 -12.27
N THR A 152 -8.06 14.68 -11.81
CA THR A 152 -7.45 14.44 -10.50
C THR A 152 -6.04 13.86 -10.57
N GLY A 153 -5.62 13.44 -11.76
CA GLY A 153 -4.39 12.69 -11.94
C GLY A 153 -4.45 11.32 -11.25
N VAL A 154 -3.32 10.65 -11.26
CA VAL A 154 -3.15 9.30 -10.66
C VAL A 154 -3.34 9.29 -9.14
N PHE A 155 -3.03 10.39 -8.46
CA PHE A 155 -3.23 10.50 -7.00
C PHE A 155 -4.70 10.49 -6.59
N GLY A 156 -5.61 10.95 -7.46
CA GLY A 156 -7.03 10.76 -7.25
C GLY A 156 -7.42 9.29 -7.21
N GLY A 157 -6.78 8.44 -8.04
CA GLY A 157 -6.95 6.99 -7.98
C GLY A 157 -6.47 6.40 -6.67
N SER A 158 -5.32 6.83 -6.19
CA SER A 158 -4.81 6.42 -4.87
C SER A 158 -5.75 6.83 -3.75
N LEU A 159 -6.27 8.07 -3.78
CA LEU A 159 -7.28 8.55 -2.84
C LEU A 159 -8.53 7.65 -2.87
N TRP A 160 -9.03 7.35 -4.06
CA TRP A 160 -10.21 6.49 -4.22
C TRP A 160 -9.99 5.09 -3.63
N VAL A 161 -8.86 4.44 -3.94
CA VAL A 161 -8.50 3.13 -3.39
C VAL A 161 -8.49 3.18 -1.86
N LEU A 162 -7.81 4.16 -1.27
CA LEU A 162 -7.70 4.29 0.18
C LEU A 162 -9.05 4.54 0.84
N LEU A 163 -9.89 5.41 0.26
CA LEU A 163 -11.24 5.67 0.74
C LEU A 163 -12.10 4.40 0.70
N CYS A 164 -12.09 3.64 -0.40
CA CYS A 164 -12.81 2.38 -0.50
C CYS A 164 -12.39 1.39 0.57
N ASN A 165 -11.07 1.20 0.77
CA ASN A 165 -10.56 0.30 1.80
C ASN A 165 -10.99 0.71 3.21
N ILE A 166 -11.07 2.01 3.50
CA ILE A 166 -11.53 2.52 4.79
C ILE A 166 -13.05 2.35 4.96
N LEU A 167 -13.81 2.60 3.90
CA LEU A 167 -15.28 2.51 3.93
C LEU A 167 -15.79 1.08 4.03
N PHE A 168 -15.07 0.13 3.40
CA PHE A 168 -15.44 -1.30 3.43
C PHE A 168 -14.87 -2.03 4.66
N PHE A 169 -13.95 -1.41 5.39
CA PHE A 169 -13.40 -1.93 6.64
C PHE A 169 -14.29 -1.59 7.85
#